data_82bdc05f9bf107399097fa54df962509
#
_entry.id   82bdc05f9bf107399097fa54df962509
#
_cell.length_a   1.000
_cell.length_b   1.000
_cell.length_c   1.000
_cell.angle_alpha   90.00
_cell.angle_beta   90.00
_cell.angle_gamma   90.00
#
_symmetry.space_group_name_H-M   'P 1'
#
loop_
_entity.id
_entity.type
_entity.pdbx_description
1 polymer ?
#
loop_
_entity_poly.entity_id
_entity_poly.type
_entity_poly.pdbx_seq_one_letter_code
_entity_poly.pdbx_strand_id
1 'polypeptide(L)'
;MAQSIPATLIPGDGIGPEIVDAAVSVLSALGAPFEWERHTAGLEGVKTAGDPLPPDTIASIKRTRLALKGPLETPSGGGYRSSNVRLREEFKLYANLRPARTLIPGGRFDNIDLVVVRENLEGLYVGHEYYVQVDDDPHAVAVATGVNTRQGSSRLLEFAFNHAVATGRKKVAIVHKANIMKVLTGIFLEAGQELYERKYKGRFTLETVIIDACAMKLVLNPWQFDVLVTTNLFGDILSDLVAGLVGGLGMTPGANIGTDAAIFEAVHGSAPDIAGKGVANPTALLLAAAMMLEHCHLPHMAARLRTAIDTVLNVDKARTRDLGGTAGTAEFTRALVERIVHS
;
A
#
# COMPACT_ATOMS: atom_id res chain seq x y z
N MET A 1 -17.67 19.08 -19.83
CA MET A 1 -16.94 17.79 -19.79
C MET A 1 -15.94 17.88 -18.66
N ALA A 2 -15.84 16.86 -17.81
CA ALA A 2 -14.80 16.84 -16.78
C ALA A 2 -13.43 16.86 -17.46
N GLN A 3 -12.48 17.59 -16.88
CA GLN A 3 -11.12 17.66 -17.41
C GLN A 3 -10.48 16.26 -17.29
N SER A 4 -9.89 15.75 -18.39
CA SER A 4 -9.15 14.49 -18.40
C SER A 4 -7.95 14.55 -17.46
N ILE A 5 -7.73 13.48 -16.71
CA ILE A 5 -6.62 13.34 -15.76
C ILE A 5 -5.63 12.31 -16.34
N PRO A 6 -4.46 12.75 -16.81
CA PRO A 6 -3.45 11.83 -17.29
C PRO A 6 -2.91 10.98 -16.14
N ALA A 7 -2.79 9.68 -16.33
CA ALA A 7 -2.29 8.75 -15.34
C ALA A 7 -1.52 7.61 -15.97
N THR A 8 -0.41 7.20 -15.36
CA THR A 8 0.38 6.07 -15.79
C THR A 8 -0.28 4.78 -15.29
N LEU A 9 -0.42 3.80 -16.20
CA LEU A 9 -0.94 2.48 -15.89
C LEU A 9 0.16 1.43 -16.06
N ILE A 10 0.47 0.71 -14.99
CA ILE A 10 1.48 -0.35 -15.00
C ILE A 10 0.78 -1.67 -14.67
N PRO A 11 0.59 -2.57 -15.64
CA PRO A 11 -0.05 -3.86 -15.38
C PRO A 11 0.70 -4.71 -14.36
N GLY A 12 2.04 -4.68 -14.38
CA GLY A 12 2.86 -5.49 -13.48
C GLY A 12 2.98 -6.95 -13.91
N ASP A 13 3.33 -7.81 -12.95
CA ASP A 13 3.65 -9.21 -13.16
C ASP A 13 2.55 -10.15 -12.65
N GLY A 14 2.61 -11.41 -13.04
CA GLY A 14 1.73 -12.48 -12.55
C GLY A 14 0.24 -12.18 -12.78
N ILE A 15 -0.53 -12.05 -11.69
CA ILE A 15 -1.97 -11.68 -11.75
C ILE A 15 -2.20 -10.21 -12.10
N GLY A 16 -1.14 -9.39 -12.16
CA GLY A 16 -1.22 -7.95 -12.38
C GLY A 16 -2.04 -7.54 -13.59
N PRO A 17 -1.76 -8.03 -14.80
CA PRO A 17 -2.55 -7.68 -15.99
C PRO A 17 -4.05 -7.93 -15.82
N GLU A 18 -4.42 -9.07 -15.24
CA GLU A 18 -5.82 -9.47 -15.02
C GLU A 18 -6.56 -8.51 -14.08
N ILE A 19 -5.98 -8.18 -12.93
CA ILE A 19 -6.61 -7.30 -11.95
C ILE A 19 -6.57 -5.82 -12.38
N VAL A 20 -5.56 -5.41 -13.15
CA VAL A 20 -5.46 -4.05 -13.70
C VAL A 20 -6.52 -3.83 -14.77
N ASP A 21 -6.70 -4.78 -15.69
CA ASP A 21 -7.75 -4.70 -16.72
C ASP A 21 -9.15 -4.69 -16.09
N ALA A 22 -9.37 -5.45 -15.01
CA ALA A 22 -10.58 -5.39 -14.20
C ALA A 22 -10.80 -3.99 -13.60
N ALA A 23 -9.77 -3.40 -12.99
CA ALA A 23 -9.86 -2.06 -12.39
C ALA A 23 -10.13 -0.98 -13.44
N VAL A 24 -9.47 -1.02 -14.59
CA VAL A 24 -9.72 -0.09 -15.70
C VAL A 24 -11.16 -0.20 -16.23
N SER A 25 -11.67 -1.42 -16.38
CA SER A 25 -13.05 -1.66 -16.82
C SER A 25 -14.07 -1.05 -15.84
N VAL A 26 -13.86 -1.23 -14.54
CA VAL A 26 -14.73 -0.69 -13.50
C VAL A 26 -14.64 0.84 -13.43
N LEU A 27 -13.45 1.42 -13.49
CA LEU A 27 -13.25 2.88 -13.53
C LEU A 27 -13.87 3.53 -14.77
N SER A 28 -13.80 2.85 -15.92
CA SER A 28 -14.46 3.29 -17.16
C SER A 28 -15.99 3.31 -16.99
N ALA A 29 -16.57 2.23 -16.45
CA ALA A 29 -18.01 2.17 -16.18
C ALA A 29 -18.46 3.22 -15.16
N LEU A 30 -17.61 3.58 -14.20
CA LEU A 30 -17.84 4.65 -13.23
C LEU A 30 -17.82 6.05 -13.89
N GLY A 31 -17.28 6.18 -15.10
CA GLY A 31 -17.05 7.46 -15.77
C GLY A 31 -15.86 8.24 -15.21
N ALA A 32 -14.89 7.55 -14.59
CA ALA A 32 -13.70 8.18 -14.05
C ALA A 32 -12.87 8.81 -15.18
N PRO A 33 -12.44 10.09 -15.06
CA PRO A 33 -11.87 10.86 -16.17
C PRO A 33 -10.38 10.58 -16.38
N PHE A 34 -9.92 9.34 -16.18
CA PHE A 34 -8.51 9.00 -16.35
C PHE A 34 -8.16 8.74 -17.82
N GLU A 35 -7.06 9.35 -18.25
CA GLU A 35 -6.41 9.08 -19.56
C GLU A 35 -5.15 8.27 -19.28
N TRP A 36 -5.20 6.98 -19.66
CA TRP A 36 -4.17 6.03 -19.29
C TRP A 36 -3.00 6.01 -20.26
N GLU A 37 -1.78 6.20 -19.71
CA GLU A 37 -0.53 5.90 -20.40
C GLU A 37 -0.04 4.53 -19.91
N ARG A 38 -0.20 3.49 -20.76
CA ARG A 38 0.18 2.12 -20.37
C ARG A 38 1.66 1.88 -20.60
N HIS A 39 2.36 1.51 -19.55
CA HIS A 39 3.79 1.23 -19.54
C HIS A 39 4.12 -0.08 -18.84
N THR A 40 5.30 -0.66 -19.13
CA THR A 40 5.77 -1.91 -18.53
C THR A 40 6.69 -1.66 -17.36
N ALA A 41 6.69 -2.57 -16.38
CA ALA A 41 7.68 -2.68 -15.30
C ALA A 41 7.75 -4.14 -14.84
N GLY A 42 8.72 -4.47 -13.96
CA GLY A 42 8.93 -5.82 -13.47
C GLY A 42 9.53 -6.75 -14.52
N LEU A 43 9.10 -8.00 -14.53
CA LEU A 43 9.57 -9.01 -15.49
C LEU A 43 9.29 -8.63 -16.93
N GLU A 44 8.14 -8.01 -17.21
CA GLU A 44 7.81 -7.55 -18.56
C GLU A 44 8.72 -6.40 -19.01
N GLY A 45 9.10 -5.49 -18.11
CA GLY A 45 10.10 -4.45 -18.36
C GLY A 45 11.46 -5.04 -18.73
N VAL A 46 11.89 -6.10 -18.02
CA VAL A 46 13.14 -6.83 -18.35
C VAL A 46 13.05 -7.42 -19.73
N LYS A 47 11.94 -8.07 -20.10
CA LYS A 47 11.77 -8.71 -21.42
C LYS A 47 11.75 -7.69 -22.56
N THR A 48 11.09 -6.56 -22.38
CA THR A 48 10.84 -5.58 -23.44
C THR A 48 11.93 -4.53 -23.59
N ALA A 49 12.60 -4.16 -22.47
CA ALA A 49 13.56 -3.06 -22.42
C ALA A 49 14.90 -3.42 -21.74
N GLY A 50 15.05 -4.64 -21.23
CA GLY A 50 16.25 -5.04 -20.49
C GLY A 50 16.37 -4.41 -19.08
N ASP A 51 15.38 -3.63 -18.65
CA ASP A 51 15.34 -2.96 -17.33
C ASP A 51 14.00 -3.26 -16.66
N PRO A 52 13.99 -3.73 -15.40
CA PRO A 52 12.76 -3.94 -14.65
C PRO A 52 11.98 -2.63 -14.35
N LEU A 53 12.59 -1.48 -14.58
CA LEU A 53 11.93 -0.17 -14.52
C LEU A 53 12.40 0.70 -15.70
N PRO A 54 11.79 0.52 -16.89
CA PRO A 54 12.21 1.21 -18.10
C PRO A 54 12.15 2.74 -17.99
N PRO A 55 13.08 3.47 -18.66
CA PRO A 55 13.10 4.95 -18.63
C PRO A 55 11.78 5.58 -19.09
N ASP A 56 11.09 4.99 -20.06
CA ASP A 56 9.80 5.50 -20.56
C ASP A 56 8.70 5.44 -19.49
N THR A 57 8.72 4.41 -18.64
CA THR A 57 7.82 4.29 -17.50
C THR A 57 8.08 5.39 -16.48
N ILE A 58 9.36 5.65 -16.18
CA ILE A 58 9.77 6.76 -15.31
C ILE A 58 9.34 8.10 -15.90
N ALA A 59 9.56 8.30 -17.20
CA ALA A 59 9.19 9.54 -17.89
C ALA A 59 7.67 9.78 -17.88
N SER A 60 6.87 8.73 -18.06
CA SER A 60 5.41 8.81 -17.95
C SER A 60 4.98 9.23 -16.54
N ILE A 61 5.48 8.58 -15.48
CA ILE A 61 5.12 8.95 -14.11
C ILE A 61 5.58 10.37 -13.77
N LYS A 62 6.75 10.82 -14.25
CA LYS A 62 7.21 12.23 -14.09
C LYS A 62 6.24 13.24 -14.70
N ARG A 63 5.64 12.90 -15.83
CA ARG A 63 4.67 13.74 -16.54
C ARG A 63 3.29 13.72 -15.90
N THR A 64 2.77 12.52 -15.62
CA THR A 64 1.42 12.31 -15.08
C THR A 64 1.32 12.59 -13.59
N ARG A 65 2.42 12.38 -12.83
CA ARG A 65 2.50 12.45 -11.37
C ARG A 65 1.55 11.50 -10.64
N LEU A 66 0.91 10.62 -11.37
CA LEU A 66 -0.13 9.74 -10.88
C LEU A 66 0.00 8.38 -11.55
N ALA A 67 -0.02 7.29 -10.78
CA ALA A 67 0.01 5.94 -11.34
C ALA A 67 -0.90 4.96 -10.60
N LEU A 68 -1.52 4.05 -11.36
CA LEU A 68 -2.14 2.83 -10.85
C LEU A 68 -1.29 1.64 -11.30
N LYS A 69 -0.89 0.80 -10.36
CA LYS A 69 0.11 -0.25 -10.60
C LYS A 69 -0.34 -1.61 -10.06
N GLY A 70 -0.22 -2.64 -10.88
CA GLY A 70 -0.26 -4.04 -10.45
C GLY A 70 1.00 -4.45 -9.67
N PRO A 71 1.05 -5.68 -9.16
CA PRO A 71 2.19 -6.20 -8.41
C PRO A 71 3.43 -6.34 -9.30
N LEU A 72 4.61 -6.12 -8.72
CA LEU A 72 5.89 -6.31 -9.39
C LEU A 72 6.71 -7.37 -8.63
N GLU A 73 7.23 -8.33 -9.37
CA GLU A 73 8.04 -9.39 -8.82
C GLU A 73 9.47 -8.91 -8.53
N THR A 74 10.01 -9.37 -7.42
CA THR A 74 11.40 -9.13 -7.04
C THR A 74 12.06 -10.50 -6.85
N PRO A 75 13.10 -10.85 -7.63
CA PRO A 75 13.81 -12.11 -7.48
C PRO A 75 14.44 -12.24 -6.09
N SER A 76 14.36 -13.43 -5.50
CA SER A 76 15.03 -13.76 -4.24
C SER A 76 16.46 -14.24 -4.48
N GLY A 77 17.42 -13.79 -3.67
CA GLY A 77 18.79 -14.32 -3.64
C GLY A 77 19.70 -13.89 -4.79
N GLY A 78 19.31 -12.96 -5.63
CA GLY A 78 20.08 -12.41 -6.75
C GLY A 78 19.22 -11.82 -7.84
N GLY A 79 19.83 -11.18 -8.83
CA GLY A 79 19.12 -10.52 -9.94
C GLY A 79 19.08 -9.01 -9.80
N TYR A 80 17.95 -8.38 -10.17
CA TYR A 80 17.81 -6.92 -10.12
C TYR A 80 17.22 -6.44 -8.78
N ARG A 81 17.59 -5.21 -8.41
CA ARG A 81 17.02 -4.54 -7.24
C ARG A 81 15.52 -4.31 -7.42
N SER A 82 14.76 -4.46 -6.34
CA SER A 82 13.29 -4.30 -6.35
C SER A 82 12.82 -3.05 -7.08
N SER A 83 11.99 -3.26 -8.11
CA SER A 83 11.37 -2.16 -8.87
C SER A 83 10.47 -1.29 -8.00
N ASN A 84 9.83 -1.87 -6.99
CA ASN A 84 9.03 -1.12 -6.02
C ASN A 84 9.90 -0.17 -5.20
N VAL A 85 11.08 -0.62 -4.73
CA VAL A 85 12.03 0.23 -3.99
C VAL A 85 12.56 1.33 -4.91
N ARG A 86 12.94 1.00 -6.16
CA ARG A 86 13.40 1.99 -7.14
C ARG A 86 12.34 3.07 -7.42
N LEU A 87 11.07 2.70 -7.59
CA LEU A 87 9.95 3.64 -7.77
C LEU A 87 9.80 4.58 -6.57
N ARG A 88 9.88 4.04 -5.35
CA ARG A 88 9.77 4.85 -4.13
C ARG A 88 10.90 5.88 -4.02
N GLU A 89 12.13 5.50 -4.35
CA GLU A 89 13.30 6.38 -4.34
C GLU A 89 13.23 7.43 -5.45
N GLU A 90 12.95 7.02 -6.71
CA GLU A 90 12.91 7.92 -7.87
C GLU A 90 11.88 9.04 -7.69
N PHE A 91 10.72 8.73 -7.12
CA PHE A 91 9.62 9.68 -6.92
C PHE A 91 9.52 10.20 -5.47
N LYS A 92 10.49 9.87 -4.60
CA LYS A 92 10.51 10.27 -3.18
C LYS A 92 9.17 10.00 -2.48
N LEU A 93 8.63 8.80 -2.68
CA LEU A 93 7.36 8.36 -2.12
C LEU A 93 7.55 7.99 -0.64
N TYR A 94 7.61 8.98 0.22
CA TYR A 94 8.01 8.84 1.63
C TYR A 94 6.96 8.19 2.53
N ALA A 95 5.69 8.23 2.16
CA ALA A 95 4.61 7.64 2.96
C ALA A 95 3.88 6.55 2.19
N ASN A 96 3.73 5.39 2.83
CA ASN A 96 2.89 4.31 2.33
C ASN A 96 1.66 4.20 3.24
N LEU A 97 0.50 4.57 2.70
CA LEU A 97 -0.79 4.53 3.38
C LEU A 97 -1.49 3.22 3.07
N ARG A 98 -1.73 2.40 4.09
CA ARG A 98 -2.35 1.07 3.99
C ARG A 98 -3.57 0.97 4.90
N PRO A 99 -4.76 1.38 4.45
CA PRO A 99 -5.99 1.14 5.19
C PRO A 99 -6.38 -0.33 5.12
N ALA A 100 -6.86 -0.87 6.23
CA ALA A 100 -7.39 -2.22 6.33
C ALA A 100 -8.74 -2.20 7.06
N ARG A 101 -9.77 -2.64 6.35
CA ARG A 101 -11.14 -2.66 6.85
C ARG A 101 -11.77 -4.03 6.64
N THR A 102 -12.50 -4.53 7.62
CA THR A 102 -13.34 -5.71 7.42
C THR A 102 -14.43 -5.38 6.41
N LEU A 103 -14.37 -6.00 5.22
CA LEU A 103 -15.37 -5.84 4.17
C LEU A 103 -16.43 -6.95 4.21
N ILE A 104 -16.05 -8.15 4.63
CA ILE A 104 -16.96 -9.30 4.73
C ILE A 104 -17.13 -9.64 6.21
N PRO A 105 -18.32 -9.45 6.78
CA PRO A 105 -18.58 -9.79 8.17
C PRO A 105 -18.64 -11.31 8.39
N GLY A 106 -18.47 -11.74 9.64
CA GLY A 106 -18.52 -13.15 10.05
C GLY A 106 -17.15 -13.84 10.10
N GLY A 107 -16.05 -13.08 9.97
CA GLY A 107 -14.70 -13.56 10.18
C GLY A 107 -14.32 -13.64 11.66
N ARG A 108 -13.04 -13.97 11.91
CA ARG A 108 -12.51 -13.99 13.29
C ARG A 108 -12.51 -12.60 13.93
N PHE A 109 -12.34 -11.56 13.11
CA PHE A 109 -12.31 -10.17 13.54
C PHE A 109 -13.26 -9.34 12.68
N ASP A 110 -14.40 -8.98 13.24
CA ASP A 110 -15.36 -8.10 12.58
C ASP A 110 -15.13 -6.63 12.94
N ASN A 111 -15.62 -5.73 12.08
CA ASN A 111 -15.59 -4.28 12.32
C ASN A 111 -14.19 -3.70 12.56
N ILE A 112 -13.16 -4.28 11.95
CA ILE A 112 -11.85 -3.66 11.92
C ILE A 112 -11.88 -2.49 10.94
N ASP A 113 -11.31 -1.37 11.37
CA ASP A 113 -11.05 -0.20 10.55
C ASP A 113 -9.76 0.47 11.04
N LEU A 114 -8.63 0.02 10.51
CA LEU A 114 -7.28 0.43 10.87
C LEU A 114 -6.58 1.06 9.68
N VAL A 115 -5.65 1.96 9.98
CA VAL A 115 -4.75 2.53 8.97
C VAL A 115 -3.31 2.36 9.43
N VAL A 116 -2.47 1.75 8.60
CA VAL A 116 -1.02 1.72 8.80
C VAL A 116 -0.38 2.76 7.89
N VAL A 117 0.35 3.70 8.48
CA VAL A 117 1.19 4.68 7.78
C VAL A 117 2.63 4.24 7.96
N ARG A 118 3.22 3.72 6.88
CA ARG A 118 4.56 3.13 6.84
C ARG A 118 5.56 4.11 6.25
N GLU A 119 6.71 4.28 6.87
CA GLU A 119 7.87 4.90 6.24
C GLU A 119 8.29 4.08 5.01
N ASN A 120 8.77 4.73 3.96
CA ASN A 120 8.89 4.07 2.66
C ASN A 120 10.25 4.27 1.97
N LEU A 121 11.15 5.10 2.53
CA LEU A 121 12.45 5.46 1.94
C LEU A 121 13.65 5.15 2.84
N GLU A 122 13.45 5.19 4.15
CA GLU A 122 14.50 5.08 5.17
C GLU A 122 14.47 3.71 5.87
N GLY A 123 15.20 3.58 6.96
CA GLY A 123 15.31 2.34 7.74
C GLY A 123 16.34 1.38 7.19
N LEU A 124 16.11 0.09 7.34
CA LEU A 124 16.96 -0.98 6.81
C LEU A 124 16.83 -1.14 5.28
N TYR A 125 15.75 -0.63 4.69
CA TYR A 125 15.51 -0.69 3.24
C TYR A 125 16.41 0.24 2.42
N VAL A 126 17.24 1.08 3.06
CA VAL A 126 18.30 1.83 2.35
C VAL A 126 19.33 0.92 1.69
N GLY A 127 19.40 -0.37 2.11
CA GLY A 127 20.20 -1.40 1.48
C GLY A 127 21.71 -1.23 1.72
N HIS A 128 22.11 -0.61 2.83
CA HIS A 128 23.51 -0.55 3.25
C HIS A 128 23.92 -1.84 3.94
N GLU A 129 24.30 -2.83 3.14
CA GLU A 129 24.69 -4.14 3.61
C GLU A 129 26.08 -4.51 3.08
N TYR A 130 26.85 -5.19 3.91
CA TYR A 130 28.18 -5.67 3.54
C TYR A 130 28.59 -6.87 4.41
N TYR A 131 29.54 -7.64 3.89
CA TYR A 131 30.19 -8.68 4.66
C TYR A 131 31.48 -8.19 5.29
N VAL A 132 31.78 -8.72 6.47
CA VAL A 132 33.09 -8.55 7.12
C VAL A 132 33.76 -9.89 7.13
N GLN A 133 34.96 -9.96 6.54
CA GLN A 133 35.77 -11.15 6.50
C GLN A 133 36.37 -11.46 7.89
N VAL A 134 36.36 -12.72 8.28
CA VAL A 134 37.08 -13.23 9.46
C VAL A 134 37.91 -14.43 9.00
N ASP A 135 39.19 -14.39 9.24
CA ASP A 135 40.16 -15.37 8.74
C ASP A 135 40.01 -15.59 7.21
N ASP A 136 39.81 -16.82 6.77
CA ASP A 136 39.69 -17.19 5.35
C ASP A 136 38.22 -17.16 4.86
N ASP A 137 37.24 -16.83 5.71
CA ASP A 137 35.84 -16.74 5.30
C ASP A 137 35.44 -15.27 4.97
N PRO A 138 35.28 -14.92 3.68
CA PRO A 138 34.91 -13.59 3.26
C PRO A 138 33.47 -13.21 3.62
N HIS A 139 32.62 -14.17 3.99
CA HIS A 139 31.21 -13.99 4.34
C HIS A 139 30.91 -14.30 5.81
N ALA A 140 31.93 -14.28 6.68
CA ALA A 140 31.82 -14.67 8.08
C ALA A 140 30.82 -13.83 8.88
N VAL A 141 30.72 -12.53 8.58
CA VAL A 141 29.78 -11.62 9.27
C VAL A 141 29.01 -10.78 8.26
N ALA A 142 27.69 -10.82 8.35
CA ALA A 142 26.82 -9.94 7.58
C ALA A 142 26.39 -8.73 8.43
N VAL A 143 26.50 -7.53 7.88
CA VAL A 143 26.13 -6.27 8.52
C VAL A 143 25.09 -5.56 7.69
N ALA A 144 24.01 -5.07 8.34
CA ALA A 144 23.04 -4.17 7.75
C ALA A 144 22.94 -2.88 8.58
N THR A 145 22.91 -1.73 7.93
CA THR A 145 22.83 -0.42 8.60
C THR A 145 21.48 0.23 8.31
N GLY A 146 20.69 0.46 9.36
CA GLY A 146 19.45 1.23 9.28
C GLY A 146 19.72 2.73 9.42
N VAL A 147 18.99 3.54 8.65
CA VAL A 147 19.09 5.01 8.68
C VAL A 147 17.70 5.62 8.86
N ASN A 148 17.50 6.40 9.92
CA ASN A 148 16.32 7.24 10.10
C ASN A 148 16.78 8.68 10.30
N THR A 149 16.26 9.62 9.52
CA THR A 149 16.56 11.03 9.69
C THR A 149 15.42 11.72 10.46
N ARG A 150 15.74 12.79 11.21
CA ARG A 150 14.71 13.60 11.87
C ARG A 150 13.77 14.24 10.85
N GLN A 151 14.29 14.66 9.69
CA GLN A 151 13.50 15.26 8.61
C GLN A 151 12.52 14.23 8.01
N GLY A 152 12.98 13.03 7.66
CA GLY A 152 12.15 11.95 7.12
C GLY A 152 11.08 11.52 8.12
N SER A 153 11.49 11.32 9.39
CA SER A 153 10.58 10.99 10.49
C SER A 153 9.49 12.05 10.67
N SER A 154 9.87 13.33 10.75
CA SER A 154 8.91 14.45 10.91
C SER A 154 7.93 14.54 9.75
N ARG A 155 8.42 14.38 8.51
CA ARG A 155 7.59 14.42 7.30
C ARG A 155 6.54 13.31 7.28
N LEU A 156 6.93 12.07 7.59
CA LEU A 156 6.00 10.94 7.67
C LEU A 156 4.97 11.13 8.78
N LEU A 157 5.43 11.52 9.97
CA LEU A 157 4.56 11.74 11.13
C LEU A 157 3.56 12.88 10.86
N GLU A 158 3.99 13.96 10.22
CA GLU A 158 3.09 15.03 9.81
C GLU A 158 2.05 14.55 8.80
N PHE A 159 2.42 13.73 7.84
CA PHE A 159 1.49 13.09 6.91
C PHE A 159 0.46 12.24 7.66
N ALA A 160 0.89 11.36 8.58
CA ALA A 160 0.01 10.49 9.36
C ALA A 160 -0.96 11.31 10.25
N PHE A 161 -0.48 12.37 10.89
CA PHE A 161 -1.27 13.22 11.75
C PHE A 161 -2.29 14.06 10.96
N ASN A 162 -1.88 14.60 9.81
CA ASN A 162 -2.81 15.27 8.89
C ASN A 162 -3.89 14.32 8.37
N HIS A 163 -3.51 13.10 7.99
CA HIS A 163 -4.46 12.06 7.58
C HIS A 163 -5.47 11.76 8.70
N ALA A 164 -5.00 11.55 9.92
CA ALA A 164 -5.86 11.30 11.06
C ALA A 164 -6.88 12.45 11.30
N VAL A 165 -6.42 13.70 11.21
CA VAL A 165 -7.30 14.88 11.36
C VAL A 165 -8.30 14.97 10.23
N ALA A 166 -7.85 14.81 8.97
CA ALA A 166 -8.70 14.93 7.78
C ALA A 166 -9.79 13.85 7.74
N THR A 167 -9.48 12.65 8.22
CA THR A 167 -10.42 11.50 8.23
C THR A 167 -11.17 11.33 9.54
N GLY A 168 -10.98 12.23 10.50
CA GLY A 168 -11.69 12.24 11.79
C GLY A 168 -11.28 11.09 12.72
N ARG A 169 -10.11 10.48 12.50
CA ARG A 169 -9.54 9.44 13.37
C ARG A 169 -9.29 10.00 14.77
N LYS A 170 -9.51 9.16 15.78
CA LYS A 170 -9.48 9.60 17.19
C LYS A 170 -8.19 9.28 17.90
N LYS A 171 -7.41 8.32 17.38
CA LYS A 171 -6.20 7.82 18.01
C LYS A 171 -5.10 7.57 16.99
N VAL A 172 -3.89 8.01 17.31
CA VAL A 172 -2.68 7.68 16.54
C VAL A 172 -1.67 7.03 17.48
N ALA A 173 -1.15 5.87 17.10
CA ALA A 173 -0.11 5.18 17.82
C ALA A 173 1.21 5.23 17.04
N ILE A 174 2.25 5.82 17.65
CA ILE A 174 3.62 5.74 17.11
C ILE A 174 4.19 4.39 17.54
N VAL A 175 4.50 3.55 16.55
CA VAL A 175 5.10 2.23 16.80
C VAL A 175 6.61 2.30 16.64
N HIS A 176 7.34 1.84 17.68
CA HIS A 176 8.79 1.99 17.78
C HIS A 176 9.46 0.82 18.51
N LYS A 177 10.80 0.80 18.58
CA LYS A 177 11.60 -0.11 19.41
C LYS A 177 12.69 0.65 20.20
N ALA A 178 12.39 1.86 20.65
CA ALA A 178 13.36 2.76 21.29
C ALA A 178 13.90 2.26 22.65
N ASN A 179 13.28 1.24 23.24
CA ASN A 179 13.85 0.57 24.41
C ASN A 179 15.13 -0.21 24.09
N ILE A 180 15.32 -0.69 22.86
CA ILE A 180 16.51 -1.41 22.37
C ILE A 180 17.28 -0.54 21.36
N MET A 181 16.63 -0.12 20.30
CA MET A 181 17.22 0.74 19.25
C MET A 181 17.03 2.22 19.65
N LYS A 182 17.73 2.63 20.72
CA LYS A 182 17.52 3.92 21.38
C LYS A 182 17.75 5.13 20.49
N VAL A 183 18.68 5.04 19.55
CA VAL A 183 18.98 6.12 18.61
C VAL A 183 18.14 5.98 17.35
N LEU A 184 18.20 4.82 16.67
CA LEU A 184 17.59 4.60 15.37
C LEU A 184 16.06 4.81 15.36
N THR A 185 15.35 4.27 16.37
CA THR A 185 13.89 4.48 16.47
C THR A 185 13.50 5.51 17.51
N GLY A 186 14.46 5.95 18.36
CA GLY A 186 14.27 7.06 19.30
C GLY A 186 14.04 8.38 18.59
N ILE A 187 14.82 8.68 17.56
CA ILE A 187 14.65 9.90 16.74
C ILE A 187 13.25 9.99 16.12
N PHE A 188 12.67 8.85 15.71
CA PHE A 188 11.31 8.77 15.18
C PHE A 188 10.26 9.06 16.27
N LEU A 189 10.43 8.45 17.44
CA LEU A 189 9.54 8.65 18.59
C LEU A 189 9.56 10.11 19.06
N GLU A 190 10.75 10.67 19.28
CA GLU A 190 10.94 12.06 19.70
C GLU A 190 10.33 13.05 18.72
N ALA A 191 10.62 12.89 17.42
CA ALA A 191 10.05 13.75 16.39
C ALA A 191 8.52 13.76 16.39
N GLY A 192 7.90 12.60 16.64
CA GLY A 192 6.45 12.50 16.73
C GLY A 192 5.86 13.15 17.96
N GLN A 193 6.48 12.97 19.12
CA GLN A 193 6.06 13.61 20.36
C GLN A 193 6.18 15.13 20.29
N GLU A 194 7.31 15.65 19.80
CA GLU A 194 7.54 17.08 19.61
C GLU A 194 6.52 17.69 18.62
N LEU A 195 6.28 17.01 17.49
CA LEU A 195 5.33 17.47 16.50
C LEU A 195 3.88 17.50 17.04
N TYR A 196 3.48 16.46 17.79
CA TYR A 196 2.16 16.39 18.42
C TYR A 196 1.95 17.55 19.41
N GLU A 197 2.89 17.74 20.35
CA GLU A 197 2.77 18.80 21.34
C GLU A 197 2.70 20.19 20.71
N ARG A 198 3.47 20.43 19.65
CA ARG A 198 3.54 21.72 18.96
C ARG A 198 2.31 22.04 18.11
N LYS A 199 1.73 21.03 17.41
CA LYS A 199 0.75 21.30 16.34
C LYS A 199 -0.57 20.53 16.45
N TYR A 200 -0.59 19.35 17.09
CA TYR A 200 -1.74 18.44 17.03
C TYR A 200 -2.37 18.13 18.39
N LYS A 201 -1.85 18.67 19.46
CA LYS A 201 -2.39 18.46 20.82
C LYS A 201 -3.89 18.78 20.86
N GLY A 202 -4.67 17.81 21.36
CA GLY A 202 -6.14 17.93 21.45
C GLY A 202 -6.89 17.62 20.15
N ARG A 203 -6.21 17.32 19.02
CA ARG A 203 -6.88 16.94 17.78
C ARG A 203 -7.22 15.43 17.74
N PHE A 204 -6.41 14.61 18.35
CA PHE A 204 -6.57 13.17 18.56
C PHE A 204 -5.76 12.76 19.79
N THR A 205 -5.92 11.51 20.26
CA THR A 205 -5.08 10.93 21.31
C THR A 205 -3.82 10.35 20.70
N LEU A 206 -2.64 10.79 21.16
CA LEU A 206 -1.37 10.19 20.78
C LEU A 206 -1.00 9.10 21.79
N GLU A 207 -0.68 7.91 21.28
CA GLU A 207 -0.11 6.79 22.04
C GLU A 207 1.26 6.42 21.47
N THR A 208 2.07 5.77 22.30
CA THR A 208 3.33 5.15 21.87
C THR A 208 3.31 3.69 22.23
N VAL A 209 3.78 2.82 21.33
CA VAL A 209 3.75 1.38 21.57
C VAL A 209 4.99 0.71 20.99
N ILE A 210 5.58 -0.21 21.74
CA ILE A 210 6.70 -1.02 21.28
C ILE A 210 6.19 -2.04 20.27
N ILE A 211 6.93 -2.26 19.17
CA ILE A 211 6.50 -3.06 17.99
C ILE A 211 6.01 -4.47 18.36
N ASP A 212 6.72 -5.19 19.21
CA ASP A 212 6.33 -6.54 19.64
C ASP A 212 5.05 -6.53 20.49
N ALA A 213 4.90 -5.55 21.37
CA ALA A 213 3.65 -5.35 22.11
C ALA A 213 2.49 -4.93 21.17
N CYS A 214 2.78 -4.12 20.13
CA CYS A 214 1.79 -3.75 19.12
C CYS A 214 1.30 -5.00 18.36
N ALA A 215 2.21 -5.84 17.87
CA ALA A 215 1.87 -7.07 17.16
C ALA A 215 1.00 -8.01 18.01
N MET A 216 1.38 -8.23 19.28
CA MET A 216 0.58 -9.02 20.22
C MET A 216 -0.82 -8.41 20.44
N LYS A 217 -0.90 -7.11 20.68
CA LYS A 217 -2.16 -6.39 20.91
C LYS A 217 -3.08 -6.41 19.69
N LEU A 218 -2.55 -6.34 18.47
CA LEU A 218 -3.33 -6.48 17.23
C LEU A 218 -4.04 -7.84 17.15
N VAL A 219 -3.38 -8.91 17.58
CA VAL A 219 -3.98 -10.25 17.60
C VAL A 219 -5.00 -10.42 18.73
N LEU A 220 -4.77 -9.80 19.89
CA LEU A 220 -5.65 -9.93 21.06
C LEU A 220 -6.87 -9.01 20.99
N ASN A 221 -6.67 -7.76 20.59
CA ASN A 221 -7.71 -6.73 20.53
C ASN A 221 -7.34 -5.66 19.50
N PRO A 222 -7.57 -5.88 18.20
CA PRO A 222 -7.25 -4.92 17.15
C PRO A 222 -8.04 -3.60 17.25
N TRP A 223 -9.23 -3.61 17.82
CA TRP A 223 -10.13 -2.44 17.92
C TRP A 223 -9.61 -1.33 18.83
N GLN A 224 -8.56 -1.59 19.62
CA GLN A 224 -7.92 -0.56 20.43
C GLN A 224 -7.10 0.43 19.59
N PHE A 225 -6.77 0.08 18.35
CA PHE A 225 -6.01 0.90 17.42
C PHE A 225 -6.91 1.56 16.37
N ASP A 226 -6.43 2.70 15.85
CA ASP A 226 -7.13 3.45 14.81
C ASP A 226 -6.13 3.80 13.68
N VAL A 227 -5.08 4.56 13.97
CA VAL A 227 -3.96 4.81 13.05
C VAL A 227 -2.66 4.34 13.69
N LEU A 228 -1.89 3.53 12.97
CA LEU A 228 -0.54 3.12 13.34
C LEU A 228 0.45 3.84 12.44
N VAL A 229 1.44 4.54 12.97
CA VAL A 229 2.52 5.14 12.20
C VAL A 229 3.86 4.58 12.65
N THR A 230 4.71 4.16 11.70
CA THR A 230 5.93 3.45 12.04
C THR A 230 7.00 3.51 10.94
N THR A 231 8.22 3.08 11.30
CA THR A 231 9.35 2.95 10.39
C THR A 231 9.13 1.86 9.34
N ASN A 232 9.98 1.82 8.33
CA ASN A 232 9.79 1.03 7.11
C ASN A 232 9.59 -0.47 7.37
N LEU A 233 10.57 -1.16 7.97
CA LEU A 233 10.47 -2.60 8.20
C LEU A 233 9.31 -2.97 9.13
N PHE A 234 9.11 -2.22 10.19
CA PHE A 234 7.99 -2.49 11.11
C PHE A 234 6.64 -2.29 10.42
N GLY A 235 6.55 -1.27 9.56
CA GLY A 235 5.34 -1.02 8.79
C GLY A 235 5.03 -2.11 7.77
N ASP A 236 6.06 -2.71 7.18
CA ASP A 236 5.90 -3.86 6.29
C ASP A 236 5.27 -5.04 7.03
N ILE A 237 5.90 -5.44 8.14
CA ILE A 237 5.43 -6.56 8.95
C ILE A 237 4.03 -6.32 9.51
N LEU A 238 3.78 -5.14 10.08
CA LEU A 238 2.48 -4.83 10.71
C LEU A 238 1.36 -4.71 9.70
N SER A 239 1.60 -4.17 8.51
CA SER A 239 0.55 -4.06 7.50
C SER A 239 0.09 -5.41 6.97
N ASP A 240 1.01 -6.38 6.83
CA ASP A 240 0.65 -7.75 6.43
C ASP A 240 -0.10 -8.48 7.54
N LEU A 241 0.32 -8.30 8.80
CA LEU A 241 -0.42 -8.80 9.95
C LEU A 241 -1.85 -8.23 10.00
N VAL A 242 -2.00 -6.91 9.81
CA VAL A 242 -3.31 -6.24 9.79
C VAL A 242 -4.14 -6.68 8.60
N ALA A 243 -3.54 -6.89 7.42
CA ALA A 243 -4.22 -7.46 6.27
C ALA A 243 -4.78 -8.86 6.57
N GLY A 244 -4.01 -9.69 7.28
CA GLY A 244 -4.47 -11.00 7.76
C GLY A 244 -5.71 -10.93 8.67
N LEU A 245 -5.85 -9.86 9.46
CA LEU A 245 -7.01 -9.68 10.35
C LEU A 245 -8.30 -9.37 9.57
N VAL A 246 -8.21 -8.78 8.38
CA VAL A 246 -9.37 -8.32 7.57
C VAL A 246 -9.71 -9.23 6.38
N GLY A 247 -9.08 -10.40 6.28
CA GLY A 247 -9.37 -11.38 5.23
C GLY A 247 -8.25 -11.59 4.22
N GLY A 248 -7.07 -11.01 4.45
CA GLY A 248 -5.87 -11.23 3.66
C GLY A 248 -5.48 -10.05 2.75
N LEU A 249 -4.35 -10.22 2.09
CA LEU A 249 -3.73 -9.18 1.24
C LEU A 249 -4.60 -8.80 0.02
N GLY A 250 -5.44 -9.72 -0.48
CA GLY A 250 -6.38 -9.45 -1.57
C GLY A 250 -7.45 -8.40 -1.27
N MET A 251 -7.56 -7.97 0.00
CA MET A 251 -8.52 -6.97 0.49
C MET A 251 -7.86 -5.66 0.89
N THR A 252 -6.53 -5.53 0.76
CA THR A 252 -5.77 -4.41 1.32
C THR A 252 -5.15 -3.55 0.21
N PRO A 253 -5.61 -2.30 0.04
CA PRO A 253 -5.01 -1.35 -0.88
C PRO A 253 -3.79 -0.66 -0.27
N GLY A 254 -2.96 -0.07 -1.13
CA GLY A 254 -1.84 0.78 -0.75
C GLY A 254 -1.74 2.04 -1.61
N ALA A 255 -1.35 3.14 -0.98
CA ALA A 255 -0.97 4.36 -1.68
C ALA A 255 0.43 4.79 -1.26
N ASN A 256 1.33 4.89 -2.22
CA ASN A 256 2.67 5.44 -2.03
C ASN A 256 2.63 6.92 -2.37
N ILE A 257 2.84 7.78 -1.39
CA ILE A 257 2.67 9.23 -1.50
C ILE A 257 4.03 9.91 -1.39
N GLY A 258 4.33 10.73 -2.39
CA GLY A 258 5.46 11.65 -2.41
C GLY A 258 5.01 13.11 -2.44
N THR A 259 5.98 14.01 -2.60
CA THR A 259 5.67 15.45 -2.78
C THR A 259 5.10 15.72 -4.17
N ASP A 260 5.65 15.04 -5.19
CA ASP A 260 5.37 15.36 -6.60
C ASP A 260 4.67 14.23 -7.35
N ALA A 261 4.52 13.05 -6.75
CA ALA A 261 3.86 11.91 -7.36
C ALA A 261 3.17 11.04 -6.33
N ALA A 262 2.14 10.29 -6.79
CA ALA A 262 1.45 9.28 -6.02
C ALA A 262 1.28 8.01 -6.86
N ILE A 263 1.55 6.84 -6.26
CA ILE A 263 1.39 5.53 -6.91
C ILE A 263 0.46 4.67 -6.06
N PHE A 264 -0.62 4.22 -6.66
CA PHE A 264 -1.65 3.40 -6.03
C PHE A 264 -1.49 1.93 -6.47
N GLU A 265 -1.56 1.01 -5.52
CA GLU A 265 -1.30 -0.40 -5.76
C GLU A 265 -2.07 -1.31 -4.80
N ALA A 266 -2.23 -2.58 -5.15
CA ALA A 266 -2.56 -3.61 -4.17
C ALA A 266 -1.32 -3.98 -3.36
N VAL A 267 -1.50 -4.33 -2.08
CA VAL A 267 -0.36 -4.69 -1.20
C VAL A 267 0.17 -6.09 -1.52
N HIS A 268 -0.66 -6.99 -2.07
CA HIS A 268 -0.26 -8.36 -2.39
C HIS A 268 0.78 -8.46 -3.51
N GLY A 269 1.47 -9.62 -3.58
CA GLY A 269 2.45 -9.94 -4.62
C GLY A 269 1.82 -10.39 -5.95
N SER A 270 2.67 -10.88 -6.85
CA SER A 270 2.34 -11.28 -8.22
C SER A 270 1.55 -12.58 -8.35
N ALA A 271 1.54 -13.45 -7.33
CA ALA A 271 0.86 -14.75 -7.29
C ALA A 271 1.00 -15.54 -8.62
N PRO A 272 2.23 -15.87 -9.04
CA PRO A 272 2.50 -16.46 -10.36
C PRO A 272 1.82 -17.82 -10.56
N ASP A 273 1.53 -18.53 -9.49
CA ASP A 273 0.84 -19.84 -9.47
C ASP A 273 -0.60 -19.78 -9.99
N ILE A 274 -1.27 -18.65 -9.89
CA ILE A 274 -2.64 -18.43 -10.37
C ILE A 274 -2.73 -17.44 -11.55
N ALA A 275 -1.62 -16.93 -12.03
CA ALA A 275 -1.57 -15.99 -13.15
C ALA A 275 -2.22 -16.57 -14.42
N GLY A 276 -3.08 -15.77 -15.08
CA GLY A 276 -3.77 -16.15 -16.32
C GLY A 276 -4.89 -17.18 -16.15
N LYS A 277 -5.23 -17.58 -14.92
CA LYS A 277 -6.31 -18.54 -14.67
C LYS A 277 -7.69 -17.90 -14.50
N GLY A 278 -7.81 -16.59 -14.56
CA GLY A 278 -9.08 -15.87 -14.42
C GLY A 278 -9.72 -15.99 -13.04
N VAL A 279 -8.92 -16.17 -11.99
CA VAL A 279 -9.39 -16.39 -10.62
C VAL A 279 -8.89 -15.36 -9.60
N ALA A 280 -8.08 -14.41 -10.03
CA ALA A 280 -7.51 -13.38 -9.16
C ALA A 280 -8.61 -12.44 -8.62
N ASN A 281 -8.46 -12.06 -7.35
CA ASN A 281 -9.34 -11.10 -6.70
C ASN A 281 -8.87 -9.67 -6.98
N PRO A 282 -9.63 -8.83 -7.71
CA PRO A 282 -9.22 -7.47 -8.01
C PRO A 282 -9.55 -6.45 -6.90
N THR A 283 -10.15 -6.87 -5.78
CA THR A 283 -10.71 -5.98 -4.75
C THR A 283 -9.66 -5.03 -4.19
N ALA A 284 -8.47 -5.52 -3.85
CA ALA A 284 -7.39 -4.67 -3.31
C ALA A 284 -7.01 -3.54 -4.27
N LEU A 285 -6.86 -3.84 -5.57
CA LEU A 285 -6.53 -2.84 -6.59
C LEU A 285 -7.69 -1.87 -6.85
N LEU A 286 -8.93 -2.34 -6.81
CA LEU A 286 -10.13 -1.48 -6.90
C LEU A 286 -10.24 -0.53 -5.72
N LEU A 287 -9.89 -0.98 -4.52
CA LEU A 287 -9.82 -0.11 -3.34
C LEU A 287 -8.67 0.90 -3.44
N ALA A 288 -7.52 0.50 -4.02
CA ALA A 288 -6.43 1.42 -4.34
C ALA A 288 -6.87 2.46 -5.39
N ALA A 289 -7.66 2.05 -6.39
CA ALA A 289 -8.26 2.97 -7.35
C ALA A 289 -9.26 3.94 -6.69
N ALA A 290 -10.01 3.50 -5.66
CA ALA A 290 -10.84 4.40 -4.87
C ALA A 290 -10.01 5.44 -4.10
N MET A 291 -8.85 5.04 -3.54
CA MET A 291 -7.90 5.99 -2.94
C MET A 291 -7.32 6.96 -3.96
N MET A 292 -7.05 6.50 -5.18
CA MET A 292 -6.60 7.34 -6.29
C MET A 292 -7.66 8.37 -6.69
N LEU A 293 -8.93 8.00 -6.73
CA LEU A 293 -10.05 8.92 -6.96
C LEU A 293 -10.15 9.99 -5.86
N GLU A 294 -10.01 9.60 -4.59
CA GLU A 294 -9.97 10.55 -3.47
C GLU A 294 -8.79 11.51 -3.58
N HIS A 295 -7.61 11.02 -3.95
CA HIS A 295 -6.42 11.84 -4.19
C HIS A 295 -6.63 12.86 -5.31
N CYS A 296 -7.37 12.50 -6.34
CA CYS A 296 -7.76 13.38 -7.45
C CYS A 296 -8.97 14.28 -7.16
N HIS A 297 -9.39 14.40 -5.91
CA HIS A 297 -10.55 15.19 -5.49
C HIS A 297 -11.88 14.73 -6.12
N LEU A 298 -12.04 13.42 -6.34
CA LEU A 298 -13.25 12.78 -6.84
C LEU A 298 -13.92 11.87 -5.78
N PRO A 299 -14.22 12.40 -4.56
CA PRO A 299 -14.69 11.57 -3.45
C PRO A 299 -16.04 10.90 -3.70
N HIS A 300 -16.91 11.51 -4.51
CA HIS A 300 -18.20 10.90 -4.86
C HIS A 300 -18.03 9.64 -5.70
N MET A 301 -17.09 9.63 -6.65
CA MET A 301 -16.76 8.43 -7.45
C MET A 301 -16.14 7.34 -6.57
N ALA A 302 -15.23 7.72 -5.68
CA ALA A 302 -14.64 6.79 -4.71
C ALA A 302 -15.71 6.14 -3.81
N ALA A 303 -16.66 6.92 -3.30
CA ALA A 303 -17.76 6.42 -2.49
C ALA A 303 -18.66 5.46 -3.27
N ARG A 304 -19.03 5.78 -4.52
CA ARG A 304 -19.81 4.89 -5.38
C ARG A 304 -19.08 3.57 -5.63
N LEU A 305 -17.76 3.62 -5.92
CA LEU A 305 -16.96 2.42 -6.11
C LEU A 305 -16.94 1.54 -4.86
N ARG A 306 -16.71 2.13 -3.67
CA ARG A 306 -16.72 1.40 -2.39
C ARG A 306 -18.07 0.76 -2.10
N THR A 307 -19.17 1.49 -2.36
CA THR A 307 -20.54 0.97 -2.18
C THR A 307 -20.81 -0.19 -3.14
N ALA A 308 -20.39 -0.11 -4.39
CA ALA A 308 -20.53 -1.20 -5.34
C ALA A 308 -19.76 -2.45 -4.90
N ILE A 309 -18.50 -2.28 -4.43
CA ILE A 309 -17.70 -3.39 -3.89
C ILE A 309 -18.41 -4.04 -2.70
N ASP A 310 -18.88 -3.24 -1.75
CA ASP A 310 -19.60 -3.74 -0.58
C ASP A 310 -20.86 -4.52 -0.97
N THR A 311 -21.65 -3.99 -1.91
CA THR A 311 -22.87 -4.61 -2.40
C THR A 311 -22.58 -5.96 -3.10
N VAL A 312 -21.61 -6.01 -3.98
CA VAL A 312 -21.21 -7.24 -4.70
C VAL A 312 -20.73 -8.31 -3.73
N LEU A 313 -19.93 -7.92 -2.73
CA LEU A 313 -19.41 -8.87 -1.74
C LEU A 313 -20.47 -9.38 -0.77
N ASN A 314 -21.39 -8.52 -0.31
CA ASN A 314 -22.27 -8.83 0.82
C ASN A 314 -23.73 -9.07 0.46
N VAL A 315 -24.24 -8.44 -0.60
CA VAL A 315 -25.62 -8.62 -1.08
C VAL A 315 -25.67 -9.67 -2.19
N ASP A 316 -24.89 -9.47 -3.26
CA ASP A 316 -24.86 -10.38 -4.42
C ASP A 316 -24.08 -11.66 -4.11
N LYS A 317 -23.17 -11.59 -3.12
CA LYS A 317 -22.26 -12.69 -2.73
C LYS A 317 -21.43 -13.23 -3.90
N ALA A 318 -21.18 -12.39 -4.90
CA ALA A 318 -20.28 -12.71 -5.97
C ALA A 318 -18.83 -12.55 -5.44
N ARG A 319 -18.30 -13.60 -4.87
CA ARG A 319 -16.99 -13.64 -4.20
C ARG A 319 -16.03 -14.53 -4.96
N THR A 320 -14.78 -14.12 -4.99
CA THR A 320 -13.69 -14.94 -5.53
C THR A 320 -13.32 -16.09 -4.57
N ARG A 321 -12.49 -17.03 -5.04
CA ARG A 321 -12.17 -18.26 -4.29
C ARG A 321 -11.47 -18.02 -2.97
N ASP A 322 -10.59 -17.04 -2.91
CA ASP A 322 -9.90 -16.60 -1.69
C ASP A 322 -10.85 -16.04 -0.62
N LEU A 323 -12.03 -15.59 -1.04
CA LEU A 323 -13.13 -15.11 -0.17
C LEU A 323 -14.22 -16.16 0.06
N GLY A 324 -13.95 -17.41 -0.27
CA GLY A 324 -14.88 -18.54 -0.08
C GLY A 324 -16.00 -18.61 -1.11
N GLY A 325 -15.89 -17.88 -2.22
CA GLY A 325 -16.83 -17.94 -3.34
C GLY A 325 -16.34 -18.79 -4.50
N THR A 326 -17.02 -18.66 -5.65
CA THR A 326 -16.70 -19.39 -6.88
C THR A 326 -16.48 -18.48 -8.08
N ALA A 327 -16.70 -17.18 -7.94
CA ALA A 327 -16.57 -16.22 -9.02
C ALA A 327 -15.12 -16.11 -9.51
N GLY A 328 -14.96 -16.05 -10.82
CA GLY A 328 -13.70 -15.66 -11.45
C GLY A 328 -13.57 -14.13 -11.51
N THR A 329 -12.37 -13.64 -11.86
CA THR A 329 -12.09 -12.20 -11.99
C THR A 329 -13.07 -11.49 -12.93
N ALA A 330 -13.35 -12.08 -14.08
CA ALA A 330 -14.27 -11.49 -15.08
C ALA A 330 -15.73 -11.45 -14.58
N GLU A 331 -16.19 -12.46 -13.85
CA GLU A 331 -17.53 -12.51 -13.28
C GLU A 331 -17.69 -11.45 -12.18
N PHE A 332 -16.73 -11.38 -11.28
CA PHE A 332 -16.71 -10.36 -10.23
C PHE A 332 -16.69 -8.94 -10.82
N THR A 333 -15.85 -8.71 -11.84
CA THR A 333 -15.78 -7.42 -12.53
C THR A 333 -17.10 -7.05 -13.18
N ARG A 334 -17.78 -7.99 -13.83
CA ARG A 334 -19.08 -7.77 -14.47
C ARG A 334 -20.14 -7.38 -13.43
N ALA A 335 -20.21 -8.08 -12.31
CA ALA A 335 -21.13 -7.75 -11.22
C ALA A 335 -20.91 -6.32 -10.69
N LEU A 336 -19.66 -5.88 -10.55
CA LEU A 336 -19.33 -4.50 -10.16
C LEU A 336 -19.78 -3.48 -11.20
N VAL A 337 -19.51 -3.72 -12.49
CA VAL A 337 -19.93 -2.83 -13.59
C VAL A 337 -21.44 -2.68 -13.60
N GLU A 338 -22.18 -3.79 -13.48
CA GLU A 338 -23.64 -3.77 -13.42
C GLU A 338 -24.16 -2.93 -12.25
N ARG A 339 -23.56 -3.08 -11.06
CA ARG A 339 -23.94 -2.27 -9.89
C ARG A 339 -23.65 -0.78 -10.08
N ILE A 340 -22.53 -0.44 -10.69
CA ILE A 340 -22.13 0.96 -10.96
C ILE A 340 -23.05 1.61 -12.01
N VAL A 341 -23.40 0.90 -13.07
CA VAL A 341 -24.25 1.46 -14.15
C VAL A 341 -25.69 1.69 -13.68
N HIS A 342 -26.18 0.88 -12.73
CA HIS A 342 -27.55 0.96 -12.24
C HIS A 342 -27.69 1.72 -10.90
N SER A 343 -26.62 2.37 -10.39
CA SER A 343 -26.61 3.11 -9.12
C SER A 343 -26.84 4.63 -9.26
#